data_e1d05920038d38e24bebecdbca39372b
#
_entry.id   e1d05920038d38e24bebecdbca39372b
#
_cell.length_a   1.000
_cell.length_b   1.000
_cell.length_c   1.000
_cell.angle_alpha   90.00
_cell.angle_beta   90.00
_cell.angle_gamma   90.00
#
_symmetry.space_group_name_H-M   'P 1'
#
loop_
_entity.id
_entity.type
_entity.pdbx_description
1 polymer ?
#
loop_
_entity_poly.entity_id
_entity_poly.type
_entity_poly.pdbx_seq_one_letter_code
_entity_poly.pdbx_strand_id
1 'polypeptide(L)'
;MIKIKHLLNEIIENNSIQSVVDRVYPQIVKDLGGQMKPVEVHENIWKQVDAVGIEDLKREQGNPEARYNPHNGVIYLYSEKTNTEEDIIRSLLHEHTHTLQDQKEFKKLYDQGFNYGNHPFEEEAKRAEENWEKYKIK
;
A
#
# COMPACT_ATOMS: atom_id res chain seq x y z
N MET A 1 22.70 -5.71 -22.37
CA MET A 1 22.77 -4.29 -21.97
C MET A 1 21.43 -3.59 -22.09
N ILE A 2 20.82 -3.62 -23.25
CA ILE A 2 19.48 -3.04 -23.47
C ILE A 2 18.44 -3.69 -22.56
N LYS A 3 18.52 -5.02 -22.41
CA LYS A 3 17.58 -5.76 -21.54
C LYS A 3 17.67 -5.37 -20.07
N ILE A 4 18.87 -5.12 -19.57
CA ILE A 4 19.07 -4.71 -18.18
C ILE A 4 18.48 -3.32 -17.95
N LYS A 5 18.72 -2.41 -18.85
CA LYS A 5 18.18 -1.05 -18.78
C LYS A 5 16.65 -1.06 -18.83
N HIS A 6 16.09 -1.91 -19.70
CA HIS A 6 14.64 -2.07 -19.81
C HIS A 6 14.03 -2.62 -18.51
N LEU A 7 14.67 -3.63 -17.92
CA LEU A 7 14.23 -4.19 -16.63
C LEU A 7 14.31 -3.17 -15.51
N LEU A 8 15.35 -2.33 -15.49
CA LEU A 8 15.47 -1.27 -14.48
C LEU A 8 14.40 -0.21 -14.62
N ASN A 9 13.82 -0.02 -15.82
CA ASN A 9 12.71 0.89 -16.03
C ASN A 9 11.37 0.28 -15.61
N GLU A 10 11.25 -1.05 -15.63
CA GLU A 10 10.00 -1.76 -15.30
C GLU A 10 9.95 -2.22 -13.86
N ILE A 11 11.09 -2.67 -13.30
CA ILE A 11 11.17 -3.21 -11.94
C ILE A 11 12.01 -2.29 -11.09
N ILE A 12 11.39 -1.75 -10.03
CA ILE A 12 12.07 -0.88 -9.08
C ILE A 12 12.52 -1.73 -7.89
N GLU A 13 13.80 -1.65 -7.54
CA GLU A 13 14.33 -2.34 -6.37
C GLU A 13 13.89 -1.64 -5.07
N ASN A 14 14.00 -2.35 -3.92
CA ASN A 14 13.46 -1.88 -2.65
C ASN A 14 13.95 -0.48 -2.26
N ASN A 15 15.23 -0.17 -2.45
CA ASN A 15 15.76 1.17 -2.16
C ASN A 15 15.19 2.23 -3.10
N SER A 16 14.92 1.87 -4.33
CA SER A 16 14.29 2.77 -5.31
C SER A 16 12.81 2.93 -5.04
N ILE A 17 12.15 1.90 -4.51
CA ILE A 17 10.76 1.99 -4.05
C ILE A 17 10.67 3.02 -2.93
N GLN A 18 11.60 2.98 -1.98
CA GLN A 18 11.64 3.97 -0.90
C GLN A 18 11.81 5.39 -1.44
N SER A 19 12.62 5.57 -2.50
CA SER A 19 12.77 6.88 -3.15
C SER A 19 11.46 7.40 -3.72
N VAL A 20 10.68 6.53 -4.37
CA VAL A 20 9.35 6.91 -4.88
C VAL A 20 8.42 7.27 -3.72
N VAL A 21 8.42 6.47 -2.67
CA VAL A 21 7.62 6.74 -1.47
C VAL A 21 7.98 8.11 -0.90
N ASP A 22 9.26 8.39 -0.72
CA ASP A 22 9.74 9.64 -0.11
C ASP A 22 9.36 10.86 -0.95
N ARG A 23 9.29 10.70 -2.27
CA ARG A 23 8.90 11.76 -3.19
C ARG A 23 7.38 11.98 -3.23
N VAL A 24 6.63 10.90 -3.27
CA VAL A 24 5.19 10.91 -3.57
C VAL A 24 4.33 11.01 -2.31
N TYR A 25 4.68 10.28 -1.26
CA TYR A 25 3.80 10.15 -0.11
C TYR A 25 3.52 11.48 0.59
N PRO A 26 4.50 12.40 0.75
CA PRO A 26 4.18 13.72 1.33
C PRO A 26 3.12 14.49 0.53
N GLN A 27 3.11 14.34 -0.80
CA GLN A 27 2.11 15.00 -1.65
C GLN A 27 0.73 14.38 -1.44
N ILE A 28 0.66 13.06 -1.32
CA ILE A 28 -0.60 12.35 -1.04
C ILE A 28 -1.16 12.79 0.30
N VAL A 29 -0.35 12.85 1.34
CA VAL A 29 -0.77 13.28 2.67
C VAL A 29 -1.29 14.71 2.63
N LYS A 30 -0.62 15.58 1.89
CA LYS A 30 -1.06 16.97 1.72
C LYS A 30 -2.44 17.06 1.07
N ASP A 31 -2.68 16.23 0.06
CA ASP A 31 -3.93 16.26 -0.70
C ASP A 31 -5.09 15.56 0.03
N LEU A 32 -4.82 14.43 0.66
CA LEU A 32 -5.84 13.62 1.33
C LEU A 32 -6.03 13.99 2.80
N GLY A 33 -5.03 14.58 3.42
CA GLY A 33 -5.06 14.93 4.84
C GLY A 33 -4.56 13.80 5.73
N GLY A 34 -4.74 13.99 7.04
CA GLY A 34 -4.29 13.03 8.04
C GLY A 34 -2.80 13.15 8.33
N GLN A 35 -2.27 12.12 8.99
CA GLN A 35 -0.87 12.06 9.37
C GLN A 35 -0.10 11.13 8.45
N MET A 36 1.16 11.48 8.16
CA MET A 36 2.05 10.59 7.44
C MET A 36 2.37 9.37 8.31
N LYS A 37 2.15 8.18 7.76
CA LYS A 37 2.44 6.93 8.46
C LYS A 37 3.80 6.39 8.02
N PRO A 38 4.51 5.66 8.89
CA PRO A 38 5.72 4.98 8.44
C PRO A 38 5.38 3.97 7.35
N VAL A 39 6.25 3.86 6.36
CA VAL A 39 6.11 2.92 5.24
C VAL A 39 7.32 1.99 5.26
N GLU A 40 7.05 0.68 5.27
CA GLU A 40 8.08 -0.35 5.19
C GLU A 40 7.92 -1.14 3.91
N VAL A 41 9.04 -1.48 3.29
CA VAL A 41 9.06 -2.26 2.05
C VAL A 41 9.63 -3.64 2.36
N HIS A 42 8.88 -4.68 2.04
CA HIS A 42 9.30 -6.08 2.16
C HIS A 42 9.04 -6.77 0.83
N GLU A 43 9.71 -7.87 0.57
CA GLU A 43 9.52 -8.61 -0.68
C GLU A 43 8.08 -9.13 -0.80
N ASN A 44 7.58 -9.74 0.27
CA ASN A 44 6.21 -10.21 0.37
C ASN A 44 5.81 -10.29 1.85
N ILE A 45 4.55 -10.67 2.11
CA ILE A 45 4.05 -10.73 3.49
C ILE A 45 4.81 -11.73 4.35
N TRP A 46 5.30 -12.82 3.76
CA TRP A 46 6.06 -13.85 4.50
C TRP A 46 7.41 -13.31 4.97
N LYS A 47 8.07 -12.50 4.16
CA LYS A 47 9.32 -11.84 4.55
C LYS A 47 9.09 -10.79 5.63
N GLN A 48 7.98 -10.09 5.57
CA GLN A 48 7.60 -9.17 6.64
C GLN A 48 7.40 -9.91 7.96
N VAL A 49 6.72 -11.06 7.93
CA VAL A 49 6.48 -11.89 9.10
C VAL A 49 7.81 -12.31 9.75
N ASP A 50 8.77 -12.74 8.93
CA ASP A 50 10.10 -13.14 9.42
C ASP A 50 10.80 -11.97 10.12
N ALA A 51 10.61 -10.75 9.62
CA ALA A 51 11.28 -9.56 10.15
C ALA A 51 10.59 -8.97 11.38
N VAL A 52 9.26 -8.94 11.42
CA VAL A 52 8.51 -8.16 12.42
C VAL A 52 7.44 -8.95 13.19
N GLY A 53 7.23 -10.22 12.88
CA GLY A 53 6.26 -11.08 13.57
C GLY A 53 5.01 -11.37 12.78
N ILE A 54 4.15 -12.21 13.36
CA ILE A 54 3.04 -12.87 12.63
C ILE A 54 1.65 -12.32 12.96
N GLU A 55 1.55 -11.17 13.61
CA GLU A 55 0.25 -10.65 13.99
C GLU A 55 -0.66 -10.49 12.78
N ASP A 56 -1.91 -10.92 12.94
CA ASP A 56 -2.97 -10.85 11.93
C ASP A 56 -2.75 -11.67 10.66
N LEU A 57 -1.71 -12.51 10.59
CA LEU A 57 -1.46 -13.31 9.40
C LEU A 57 -2.65 -14.22 9.05
N LYS A 58 -3.41 -14.64 10.04
CA LYS A 58 -4.59 -15.50 9.83
C LYS A 58 -5.67 -14.85 8.98
N ARG A 59 -5.69 -13.50 8.92
CA ARG A 59 -6.66 -12.74 8.14
C ARG A 59 -6.20 -12.49 6.72
N GLU A 60 -4.90 -12.61 6.48
CA GLU A 60 -4.33 -12.36 5.17
C GLU A 60 -4.45 -13.61 4.33
N GLN A 61 -5.21 -13.52 3.26
CA GLN A 61 -5.33 -14.60 2.30
C GLN A 61 -4.56 -14.23 1.04
N GLY A 62 -3.62 -15.08 0.66
CA GLY A 62 -2.84 -14.90 -0.54
C GLY A 62 -1.64 -13.98 -0.34
N ASN A 63 -1.25 -13.32 -1.41
CA ASN A 63 -0.05 -12.49 -1.48
C ASN A 63 -0.45 -11.06 -1.86
N PRO A 64 -0.72 -10.21 -0.88
CA PRO A 64 -1.22 -8.86 -1.16
C PRO A 64 -0.14 -7.96 -1.79
N GLU A 65 -0.56 -6.90 -2.47
CA GLU A 65 0.32 -5.88 -3.01
C GLU A 65 0.83 -4.93 -1.92
N ALA A 66 -0.05 -4.64 -0.94
CA ALA A 66 0.23 -3.73 0.16
C ALA A 66 -0.79 -3.95 1.27
N ARG A 67 -0.50 -3.43 2.45
CA ARG A 67 -1.48 -3.42 3.53
C ARG A 67 -1.18 -2.30 4.52
N TYR A 68 -2.23 -1.83 5.20
CA TYR A 68 -2.10 -0.95 6.35
C TYR A 68 -2.44 -1.76 7.61
N ASN A 69 -1.57 -1.72 8.60
CA ASN A 69 -1.83 -2.37 9.89
C ASN A 69 -2.26 -1.30 10.91
N PRO A 70 -3.54 -1.26 11.28
CA PRO A 70 -4.02 -0.25 12.24
C PRO A 70 -3.50 -0.44 13.66
N HIS A 71 -2.99 -1.64 13.98
CA HIS A 71 -2.45 -1.91 15.32
C HIS A 71 -1.11 -1.22 15.56
N ASN A 72 -0.26 -1.15 14.55
CA ASN A 72 1.04 -0.49 14.67
C ASN A 72 1.17 0.80 13.86
N GLY A 73 0.17 1.11 13.02
CA GLY A 73 0.15 2.32 12.21
C GLY A 73 1.10 2.32 11.03
N VAL A 74 1.55 1.16 10.58
CA VAL A 74 2.52 1.04 9.48
C VAL A 74 1.83 0.65 8.19
N ILE A 75 2.24 1.28 7.08
CA ILE A 75 1.87 0.86 5.74
C ILE A 75 2.99 -0.04 5.21
N TYR A 76 2.62 -1.22 4.74
CA TYR A 76 3.56 -2.18 4.16
C TYR A 76 3.36 -2.25 2.66
N LEU A 77 4.44 -2.13 1.91
CA LEU A 77 4.47 -2.34 0.47
C LEU A 77 5.27 -3.63 0.19
N TYR A 78 4.73 -4.49 -0.67
CA TYR A 78 5.35 -5.77 -0.99
C TYR A 78 5.91 -5.71 -2.41
N SER A 79 7.24 -5.63 -2.52
CA SER A 79 7.93 -5.36 -3.77
C SER A 79 7.72 -6.42 -4.84
N GLU A 80 7.34 -7.63 -4.45
CA GLU A 80 7.05 -8.70 -5.40
C GLU A 80 5.88 -8.32 -6.34
N LYS A 81 4.91 -7.56 -5.84
CA LYS A 81 3.74 -7.11 -6.63
C LYS A 81 3.64 -5.60 -6.79
N THR A 82 4.35 -4.84 -5.98
CA THR A 82 4.31 -3.38 -5.99
C THR A 82 5.70 -2.88 -6.36
N ASN A 83 6.02 -2.96 -7.64
CA ASN A 83 7.38 -2.73 -8.13
C ASN A 83 7.48 -1.77 -9.32
N THR A 84 6.39 -1.11 -9.70
CA THR A 84 6.40 -0.03 -10.68
C THR A 84 5.97 1.26 -10.02
N GLU A 85 6.27 2.40 -10.64
CA GLU A 85 5.84 3.69 -10.09
C GLU A 85 4.32 3.74 -9.93
N GLU A 86 3.57 3.27 -10.91
CA GLU A 86 2.12 3.23 -10.84
C GLU A 86 1.64 2.38 -9.65
N ASP A 87 2.19 1.18 -9.49
CA ASP A 87 1.81 0.27 -8.41
C ASP A 87 2.07 0.90 -7.04
N ILE A 88 3.23 1.55 -6.89
CA ILE A 88 3.62 2.20 -5.63
C ILE A 88 2.65 3.33 -5.31
N ILE A 89 2.36 4.19 -6.28
CA ILE A 89 1.48 5.33 -6.08
C ILE A 89 0.06 4.87 -5.77
N ARG A 90 -0.47 3.90 -6.52
CA ARG A 90 -1.79 3.34 -6.27
C ARG A 90 -1.89 2.73 -4.88
N SER A 91 -0.87 1.97 -4.47
CA SER A 91 -0.84 1.35 -3.15
C SER A 91 -0.79 2.39 -2.04
N LEU A 92 -0.01 3.45 -2.19
CA LEU A 92 0.05 4.52 -1.20
C LEU A 92 -1.29 5.24 -1.07
N LEU A 93 -1.95 5.53 -2.19
CA LEU A 93 -3.28 6.15 -2.18
C LEU A 93 -4.29 5.24 -1.47
N HIS A 94 -4.28 3.95 -1.80
CA HIS A 94 -5.18 2.97 -1.22
C HIS A 94 -4.97 2.84 0.30
N GLU A 95 -3.73 2.59 0.71
CA GLU A 95 -3.44 2.35 2.13
C GLU A 95 -3.55 3.61 2.96
N HIS A 96 -3.16 4.77 2.42
CA HIS A 96 -3.35 6.02 3.16
C HIS A 96 -4.84 6.34 3.37
N THR A 97 -5.68 6.04 2.37
CA THR A 97 -7.12 6.19 2.51
C THR A 97 -7.64 5.37 3.70
N HIS A 98 -7.14 4.14 3.87
CA HIS A 98 -7.51 3.33 5.04
C HIS A 98 -7.09 3.98 6.36
N THR A 99 -6.00 4.74 6.39
CA THR A 99 -5.59 5.43 7.64
C THR A 99 -6.57 6.52 8.05
N LEU A 100 -7.36 7.02 7.13
CA LEU A 100 -8.35 8.08 7.37
C LEU A 100 -9.73 7.54 7.75
N GLN A 101 -9.94 6.24 7.64
CA GLN A 101 -11.22 5.59 7.90
C GLN A 101 -11.33 5.16 9.36
N ASP A 102 -12.57 5.09 9.86
CA ASP A 102 -12.83 4.61 11.21
C ASP A 102 -12.59 3.10 11.27
N GLN A 103 -11.58 2.69 12.02
CA GLN A 103 -11.18 1.27 12.08
C GLN A 103 -12.22 0.40 12.79
N LYS A 104 -12.96 0.95 13.74
CA LYS A 104 -14.03 0.21 14.40
C LYS A 104 -15.18 -0.05 13.44
N GLU A 105 -15.56 0.95 12.66
CA GLU A 105 -16.61 0.80 11.64
C GLU A 105 -16.14 -0.14 10.53
N PHE A 106 -14.88 -0.05 10.13
CA PHE A 106 -14.27 -0.94 9.14
C PHE A 106 -14.44 -2.41 9.56
N LYS A 107 -14.04 -2.73 10.79
CA LYS A 107 -14.15 -4.08 11.34
C LYS A 107 -15.63 -4.49 11.48
N LYS A 108 -16.48 -3.59 11.95
CA LYS A 108 -17.90 -3.87 12.12
C LYS A 108 -18.57 -4.29 10.83
N LEU A 109 -18.23 -3.63 9.72
CA LEU A 109 -18.80 -3.99 8.41
C LEU A 109 -18.36 -5.39 7.97
N TYR A 110 -17.09 -5.77 8.21
CA TYR A 110 -16.67 -7.14 7.98
C TYR A 110 -17.45 -8.14 8.84
N ASP A 111 -17.65 -7.82 10.12
CA ASP A 111 -18.41 -8.67 11.03
C ASP A 111 -19.88 -8.79 10.61
N GLN A 112 -20.42 -7.81 9.89
CA GLN A 112 -21.78 -7.82 9.36
C GLN A 112 -21.91 -8.57 8.03
N GLY A 113 -20.81 -9.13 7.49
CA GLY A 113 -20.85 -9.96 6.30
C GLY A 113 -20.32 -9.29 5.03
N PHE A 114 -19.89 -8.03 5.08
CA PHE A 114 -19.21 -7.43 3.94
C PHE A 114 -17.86 -8.10 3.72
N ASN A 115 -17.43 -8.20 2.47
CA ASN A 115 -16.14 -8.79 2.11
C ASN A 115 -15.30 -7.76 1.35
N TYR A 116 -14.06 -8.11 1.01
CA TYR A 116 -13.16 -7.21 0.29
C TYR A 116 -13.78 -6.64 -0.99
N GLY A 117 -14.57 -7.44 -1.70
CA GLY A 117 -15.15 -7.02 -2.98
C GLY A 117 -16.29 -6.04 -2.86
N ASN A 118 -16.98 -5.98 -1.71
CA ASN A 118 -18.16 -5.13 -1.55
C ASN A 118 -18.11 -4.22 -0.31
N HIS A 119 -17.00 -4.22 0.43
CA HIS A 119 -16.86 -3.36 1.60
C HIS A 119 -16.76 -1.90 1.16
N PRO A 120 -17.64 -1.01 1.67
CA PRO A 120 -17.66 0.40 1.20
C PRO A 120 -16.32 1.13 1.38
N PHE A 121 -15.58 0.83 2.44
CA PHE A 121 -14.29 1.47 2.71
C PHE A 121 -13.21 0.97 1.74
N GLU A 122 -13.31 -0.29 1.30
CA GLU A 122 -12.42 -0.80 0.26
C GLU A 122 -12.71 -0.16 -1.10
N GLU A 123 -13.98 0.07 -1.39
CA GLU A 123 -14.37 0.77 -2.64
C GLU A 123 -13.85 2.21 -2.65
N GLU A 124 -13.91 2.89 -1.51
CA GLU A 124 -13.37 4.25 -1.38
C GLU A 124 -11.86 4.25 -1.63
N ALA A 125 -11.15 3.29 -1.04
CA ALA A 125 -9.71 3.17 -1.22
C ALA A 125 -9.34 2.86 -2.67
N LYS A 126 -10.12 2.01 -3.34
CA LYS A 126 -9.91 1.71 -4.77
C LYS A 126 -10.15 2.93 -5.65
N ARG A 127 -11.15 3.75 -5.33
CA ARG A 127 -11.39 4.99 -6.08
C ARG A 127 -10.26 5.99 -5.93
N ALA A 128 -9.63 6.03 -4.75
CA ALA A 128 -8.48 6.90 -4.53
C ALA A 128 -7.33 6.57 -5.48
N GLU A 129 -7.16 5.29 -5.85
CA GLU A 129 -6.11 4.86 -6.77
C GLU A 129 -6.24 5.49 -8.16
N GLU A 130 -7.43 5.91 -8.57
CA GLU A 130 -7.67 6.48 -9.90
C GLU A 130 -6.91 7.78 -10.12
N ASN A 131 -6.49 8.46 -9.06
CA ASN A 131 -5.77 9.72 -9.13
C ASN A 131 -4.25 9.54 -9.22
N TRP A 132 -3.76 8.34 -9.43
CA TRP A 132 -2.33 8.03 -9.36
C TRP A 132 -1.47 8.86 -10.33
N GLU A 133 -2.01 9.19 -11.52
CA GLU A 133 -1.26 9.93 -12.53
C GLU A 133 -0.85 11.34 -12.08
N LYS A 134 -1.59 11.91 -11.14
CA LYS A 134 -1.28 13.21 -10.55
C LYS A 134 0.09 13.23 -9.88
N TYR A 135 0.54 12.09 -9.40
CA TYR A 135 1.76 11.95 -8.59
C TYR A 135 2.94 11.35 -9.35
N LYS A 136 2.72 10.88 -10.57
CA LYS A 136 3.80 10.27 -11.33
C LYS A 136 4.86 11.29 -11.69
N ILE A 137 6.08 10.81 -11.88
CA ILE A 137 7.18 11.66 -12.32
C ILE A 137 6.89 12.13 -13.76
N LYS A 138 7.19 13.40 -14.01
CA LYS A 138 6.92 14.01 -15.31
C LYS A 138 8.17 14.09 -16.16
#